data_f0e977cde78313e1945eda26717ed542
#
_entry.id   f0e977cde78313e1945eda26717ed542
#
_cell.length_a   1.000
_cell.length_b   1.000
_cell.length_c   1.000
_cell.angle_alpha   90.00
_cell.angle_beta   90.00
_cell.angle_gamma   90.00
#
_symmetry.space_group_name_H-M   'P 1'
#
loop_
_entity.id
_entity.type
_entity.pdbx_description
1 polymer ?
#
loop_
_entity_poly.entity_id
_entity_poly.type
_entity_poly.pdbx_seq_one_letter_code
_entity_poly.pdbx_strand_id
1 'polypeptide(L)'
;MPVSMYWATKDDTDYLYTKSSSNDNGASIGPRSLDTEKQLAEFTQTKGELKARIQSFDAVIQERAGLYRRLRLPSLPDRQAEILRKLDIEELLGNDLLVVGTNAFVAYELFVGAKLPTGNEETEDFDLAWCRGSKVSLATLLGNTPAKTKTLFGVLKSIDSSYRISPRKPYQAVSSDGYEVELLAAPSTHPLPKNEAFDPMASLIEQEWLLKGTAVNVVVATIRGRAAPLVVPDPRWMALHKLWLADKPERRFDKKDKDRRQGNVLLDAARYFLQASHPLNIDFVLELPEELRHLFDGWCADSGFVPES
;
A
#
# COMPACT_ATOMS: atom_id res chain seq x y z
N MET A 1 -10.72 15.76 -16.82
CA MET A 1 -12.09 16.29 -17.04
C MET A 1 -12.38 17.31 -15.94
N PRO A 2 -13.00 18.49 -16.22
CA PRO A 2 -13.36 19.45 -15.19
C PRO A 2 -14.35 18.84 -14.17
N VAL A 3 -14.38 19.40 -12.95
CA VAL A 3 -15.31 18.94 -11.90
C VAL A 3 -16.74 19.38 -12.21
N SER A 4 -16.91 20.58 -12.78
CA SER A 4 -18.22 21.09 -13.21
C SER A 4 -18.11 22.01 -14.41
N MET A 5 -19.18 22.03 -15.19
CA MET A 5 -19.48 23.05 -16.20
C MET A 5 -20.88 23.60 -15.95
N TYR A 6 -21.06 24.90 -16.09
CA TYR A 6 -22.35 25.56 -15.83
C TYR A 6 -22.44 26.89 -16.55
N TRP A 7 -23.66 27.30 -16.84
CA TRP A 7 -23.93 28.64 -17.34
C TRP A 7 -23.96 29.68 -16.22
N ALA A 8 -23.39 30.87 -16.48
CA ALA A 8 -23.54 32.03 -15.63
C ALA A 8 -23.79 33.26 -16.49
N THR A 9 -24.79 34.06 -16.11
CA THR A 9 -25.16 35.28 -16.83
C THR A 9 -24.31 36.45 -16.36
N LYS A 10 -23.73 37.18 -17.32
CA LYS A 10 -22.99 38.41 -17.09
C LYS A 10 -23.39 39.42 -18.18
N ASP A 11 -23.79 40.61 -17.77
CA ASP A 11 -24.22 41.72 -18.68
C ASP A 11 -25.25 41.22 -19.73
N ASP A 12 -26.31 40.56 -19.27
CA ASP A 12 -27.39 39.95 -20.06
C ASP A 12 -26.96 38.87 -21.08
N THR A 13 -25.73 38.39 -20.96
CA THR A 13 -25.20 37.32 -21.80
C THR A 13 -24.80 36.10 -20.97
N ASP A 14 -25.24 34.91 -21.40
CA ASP A 14 -24.85 33.64 -20.74
C ASP A 14 -23.46 33.22 -21.23
N TYR A 15 -22.60 32.92 -20.26
CA TYR A 15 -21.26 32.37 -20.51
C TYR A 15 -21.13 30.97 -19.90
N LEU A 16 -20.49 30.07 -20.62
CA LEU A 16 -20.13 28.76 -20.12
C LEU A 16 -18.87 28.88 -19.26
N TYR A 17 -18.95 28.40 -18.02
CA TYR A 17 -17.84 28.30 -17.08
C TYR A 17 -17.46 26.87 -16.79
N THR A 18 -16.17 26.63 -16.53
CA THR A 18 -15.62 25.35 -16.08
C THR A 18 -14.87 25.53 -14.77
N LYS A 19 -14.99 24.53 -13.87
CA LYS A 19 -14.20 24.45 -12.62
C LYS A 19 -13.36 23.18 -12.62
N SER A 20 -12.09 23.31 -12.21
CA SER A 20 -11.16 22.20 -12.02
C SER A 20 -11.22 21.61 -10.61
N SER A 21 -11.71 22.38 -9.62
CA SER A 21 -11.95 21.94 -8.25
C SER A 21 -13.19 22.61 -7.65
N SER A 22 -13.64 22.12 -6.47
CA SER A 22 -14.75 22.75 -5.74
C SER A 22 -14.47 24.16 -5.26
N ASN A 23 -13.19 24.49 -5.02
CA ASN A 23 -12.72 25.78 -4.51
C ASN A 23 -12.24 26.73 -5.63
N ASP A 24 -12.35 26.30 -6.89
CA ASP A 24 -11.98 27.11 -8.04
C ASP A 24 -13.07 28.17 -8.34
N ASN A 25 -12.68 29.38 -8.65
CA ASN A 25 -13.61 30.44 -9.07
C ASN A 25 -14.23 30.18 -10.45
N GLY A 26 -13.66 29.19 -11.19
CA GLY A 26 -14.08 28.89 -12.54
C GLY A 26 -13.47 29.77 -13.61
N ALA A 27 -13.20 29.18 -14.77
CA ALA A 27 -12.74 29.89 -15.96
C ALA A 27 -13.85 29.94 -17.01
N SER A 28 -14.04 31.10 -17.65
CA SER A 28 -14.98 31.22 -18.75
C SER A 28 -14.44 30.55 -20.01
N ILE A 29 -15.28 29.73 -20.65
CA ILE A 29 -15.01 29.12 -21.95
C ILE A 29 -15.43 30.05 -23.08
N GLY A 30 -16.56 30.77 -22.91
CA GLY A 30 -17.10 31.69 -23.90
C GLY A 30 -18.58 31.96 -23.72
N PRO A 31 -19.14 32.90 -24.52
CA PRO A 31 -20.57 33.17 -24.54
C PRO A 31 -21.35 31.99 -25.10
N ARG A 32 -22.65 31.97 -24.83
CA ARG A 32 -23.56 30.90 -25.31
C ARG A 32 -23.58 30.86 -26.82
N SER A 33 -23.26 29.72 -27.39
CA SER A 33 -23.22 29.46 -28.82
C SER A 33 -23.48 27.94 -29.03
N LEU A 34 -23.70 27.54 -30.30
CA LEU A 34 -23.85 26.14 -30.61
C LEU A 34 -22.67 25.29 -30.15
N ASP A 35 -21.45 25.83 -30.21
CA ASP A 35 -20.23 25.13 -29.78
C ASP A 35 -20.17 24.95 -28.25
N THR A 36 -20.49 26.02 -27.48
CA THR A 36 -20.49 25.94 -26.02
C THR A 36 -21.66 25.09 -25.49
N GLU A 37 -22.82 25.09 -26.14
CA GLU A 37 -23.93 24.20 -25.83
C GLU A 37 -23.54 22.73 -26.09
N LYS A 38 -22.86 22.44 -27.20
CA LYS A 38 -22.36 21.10 -27.51
C LYS A 38 -21.33 20.63 -26.47
N GLN A 39 -20.38 21.49 -26.11
CA GLN A 39 -19.38 21.18 -25.07
C GLN A 39 -20.04 20.85 -23.71
N LEU A 40 -21.05 21.61 -23.28
CA LEU A 40 -21.77 21.31 -22.06
C LEU A 40 -22.58 20.00 -22.16
N ALA A 41 -23.20 19.73 -23.29
CA ALA A 41 -23.94 18.49 -23.52
C ALA A 41 -23.00 17.27 -23.45
N GLU A 42 -21.87 17.30 -24.16
CA GLU A 42 -20.84 16.24 -24.14
C GLU A 42 -20.28 16.03 -22.73
N PHE A 43 -19.97 17.12 -22.01
CA PHE A 43 -19.53 17.06 -20.61
C PHE A 43 -20.58 16.39 -19.71
N THR A 44 -21.85 16.77 -19.84
CA THR A 44 -22.94 16.26 -19.04
C THR A 44 -23.20 14.76 -19.30
N GLN A 45 -23.17 14.37 -20.58
CA GLN A 45 -23.29 12.98 -20.99
C GLN A 45 -22.14 12.15 -20.40
N THR A 46 -20.90 12.54 -20.67
CA THR A 46 -19.70 11.84 -20.20
C THR A 46 -19.69 11.71 -18.66
N LYS A 47 -20.06 12.80 -17.96
CA LYS A 47 -20.16 12.78 -16.49
C LYS A 47 -21.26 11.83 -16.02
N GLY A 48 -22.39 11.76 -16.70
CA GLY A 48 -23.49 10.83 -16.43
C GLY A 48 -23.04 9.37 -16.58
N GLU A 49 -22.38 9.05 -17.70
CA GLU A 49 -21.85 7.73 -18.00
C GLU A 49 -20.80 7.29 -16.96
N LEU A 50 -19.86 8.18 -16.61
CA LEU A 50 -18.86 7.89 -15.57
C LEU A 50 -19.51 7.66 -14.20
N LYS A 51 -20.53 8.46 -13.84
CA LYS A 51 -21.25 8.27 -12.57
C LYS A 51 -21.98 6.93 -12.54
N ALA A 52 -22.67 6.56 -13.60
CA ALA A 52 -23.34 5.27 -13.71
C ALA A 52 -22.36 4.10 -13.62
N ARG A 53 -21.19 4.23 -14.28
CA ARG A 53 -20.10 3.25 -14.22
C ARG A 53 -19.53 3.10 -12.81
N ILE A 54 -19.29 4.20 -12.09
CA ILE A 54 -18.86 4.18 -10.69
C ILE A 54 -19.89 3.45 -9.82
N GLN A 55 -21.18 3.78 -9.95
CA GLN A 55 -22.25 3.11 -9.19
C GLN A 55 -22.31 1.60 -9.47
N SER A 56 -22.14 1.19 -10.73
CA SER A 56 -22.07 -0.22 -11.11
C SER A 56 -20.89 -0.94 -10.45
N PHE A 57 -19.71 -0.33 -10.47
CA PHE A 57 -18.54 -0.91 -9.79
C PHE A 57 -18.69 -0.97 -8.27
N ASP A 58 -19.28 0.08 -7.65
CA ASP A 58 -19.54 0.08 -6.21
C ASP A 58 -20.46 -1.07 -5.82
N ALA A 59 -21.49 -1.37 -6.61
CA ALA A 59 -22.39 -2.50 -6.37
C ALA A 59 -21.64 -3.84 -6.40
N VAL A 60 -20.79 -4.05 -7.41
CA VAL A 60 -19.96 -5.26 -7.53
C VAL A 60 -18.98 -5.38 -6.36
N ILE A 61 -18.34 -4.27 -5.96
CA ILE A 61 -17.41 -4.25 -4.83
C ILE A 61 -18.15 -4.62 -3.54
N GLN A 62 -19.35 -4.10 -3.30
CA GLN A 62 -20.13 -4.43 -2.11
C GLN A 62 -20.55 -5.89 -2.07
N GLU A 63 -20.96 -6.46 -3.19
CA GLU A 63 -21.26 -7.89 -3.30
C GLU A 63 -20.04 -8.76 -2.97
N ARG A 64 -18.89 -8.47 -3.62
CA ARG A 64 -17.63 -9.21 -3.42
C ARG A 64 -17.13 -9.06 -1.98
N ALA A 65 -17.22 -7.87 -1.39
CA ALA A 65 -16.86 -7.65 0.01
C ALA A 65 -17.77 -8.41 0.97
N GLY A 66 -19.06 -8.61 0.62
CA GLY A 66 -19.97 -9.47 1.36
C GLY A 66 -19.50 -10.93 1.39
N LEU A 67 -19.09 -11.48 0.25
CA LEU A 67 -18.51 -12.82 0.15
C LEU A 67 -17.20 -12.91 0.92
N TYR A 68 -16.32 -11.93 0.74
CA TYR A 68 -15.03 -11.82 1.41
C TYR A 68 -15.15 -11.93 2.94
N ARG A 69 -16.12 -11.21 3.54
CA ARG A 69 -16.41 -11.27 4.98
C ARG A 69 -16.97 -12.62 5.41
N ARG A 70 -17.85 -13.24 4.62
CA ARG A 70 -18.41 -14.57 4.91
C ARG A 70 -17.34 -15.66 4.92
N LEU A 71 -16.33 -15.54 4.04
CA LEU A 71 -15.19 -16.43 3.99
C LEU A 71 -14.16 -16.14 5.10
N ARG A 72 -14.38 -15.11 5.93
CA ARG A 72 -13.44 -14.66 6.99
C ARG A 72 -12.03 -14.39 6.46
N LEU A 73 -11.94 -13.85 5.25
CA LEU A 73 -10.66 -13.48 4.68
C LEU A 73 -10.06 -12.26 5.42
N PRO A 74 -8.74 -12.13 5.49
CA PRO A 74 -8.08 -11.04 6.17
C PRO A 74 -8.45 -9.70 5.57
N SER A 75 -8.68 -8.68 6.38
CA SER A 75 -9.15 -7.36 5.95
C SER A 75 -8.26 -6.23 6.47
N LEU A 76 -8.33 -5.07 5.81
CA LEU A 76 -7.62 -3.87 6.21
C LEU A 76 -8.54 -2.90 6.98
N PRO A 77 -8.00 -2.11 7.93
CA PRO A 77 -8.67 -0.93 8.45
C PRO A 77 -9.01 0.06 7.34
N ASP A 78 -10.16 0.71 7.43
CA ASP A 78 -10.63 1.66 6.42
C ASP A 78 -9.64 2.81 6.18
N ARG A 79 -8.99 3.31 7.24
CA ARG A 79 -7.99 4.37 7.16
C ARG A 79 -6.79 3.96 6.32
N GLN A 80 -6.26 2.76 6.59
CA GLN A 80 -5.15 2.20 5.83
C GLN A 80 -5.53 2.01 4.36
N ALA A 81 -6.69 1.43 4.10
CA ALA A 81 -7.18 1.24 2.75
C ALA A 81 -7.41 2.56 1.99
N GLU A 82 -7.80 3.63 2.68
CA GLU A 82 -7.93 4.96 2.09
C GLU A 82 -6.57 5.52 1.65
N ILE A 83 -5.56 5.38 2.51
CA ILE A 83 -4.18 5.77 2.19
C ILE A 83 -3.69 4.98 0.97
N LEU A 84 -3.82 3.65 0.98
CA LEU A 84 -3.36 2.80 -0.12
C LEU A 84 -4.05 3.12 -1.45
N ARG A 85 -5.37 3.30 -1.45
CA ARG A 85 -6.10 3.73 -2.66
C ARG A 85 -5.62 5.08 -3.19
N LYS A 86 -5.32 6.01 -2.28
CA LYS A 86 -4.85 7.33 -2.68
C LYS A 86 -3.44 7.27 -3.24
N LEU A 87 -2.57 6.45 -2.66
CA LEU A 87 -1.23 6.18 -3.18
C LEU A 87 -1.27 5.50 -4.56
N ASP A 88 -2.21 4.58 -4.77
CA ASP A 88 -2.42 3.92 -6.05
C ASP A 88 -2.91 4.89 -7.13
N ILE A 89 -3.88 5.76 -6.81
CA ILE A 89 -4.36 6.81 -7.74
C ILE A 89 -3.24 7.78 -8.15
N GLU A 90 -2.31 8.08 -7.25
CA GLU A 90 -1.16 8.94 -7.51
C GLU A 90 0.04 8.14 -8.10
N GLU A 91 -0.18 6.86 -8.45
CA GLU A 91 0.81 5.94 -9.06
C GLU A 91 2.08 5.70 -8.21
N LEU A 92 1.99 5.92 -6.90
CA LEU A 92 3.09 5.70 -5.96
C LEU A 92 3.17 4.25 -5.47
N LEU A 93 2.01 3.58 -5.26
CA LEU A 93 1.99 2.22 -4.72
C LEU A 93 2.42 1.19 -5.78
N GLY A 94 3.40 0.36 -5.42
CA GLY A 94 3.98 -0.64 -6.33
C GLY A 94 5.04 -0.09 -7.28
N ASN A 95 5.02 1.20 -7.60
CA ASN A 95 6.05 1.85 -8.42
C ASN A 95 7.18 2.43 -7.55
N ASP A 96 6.80 3.16 -6.50
CA ASP A 96 7.73 3.85 -5.62
C ASP A 96 7.68 3.36 -4.17
N LEU A 97 6.56 2.75 -3.76
CA LEU A 97 6.29 2.36 -2.39
C LEU A 97 5.77 0.92 -2.29
N LEU A 98 6.26 0.17 -1.31
CA LEU A 98 5.72 -1.11 -0.87
C LEU A 98 5.23 -1.02 0.57
N VAL A 99 4.16 -1.76 0.90
CA VAL A 99 3.73 -1.94 2.29
C VAL A 99 4.60 -3.01 2.93
N VAL A 100 5.24 -2.68 4.04
CA VAL A 100 6.16 -3.58 4.75
C VAL A 100 5.70 -3.83 6.19
N GLY A 101 6.43 -4.67 6.91
CA GLY A 101 6.14 -5.00 8.30
C GLY A 101 4.94 -5.93 8.46
N THR A 102 4.25 -5.82 9.58
CA THR A 102 3.13 -6.71 9.93
C THR A 102 1.94 -6.56 8.97
N ASN A 103 1.71 -5.35 8.45
CA ASN A 103 0.61 -5.07 7.53
C ASN A 103 0.72 -5.80 6.18
N ALA A 104 1.92 -6.25 5.79
CA ALA A 104 2.15 -7.02 4.58
C ALA A 104 1.54 -8.44 4.66
N PHE A 105 1.35 -8.99 5.86
CA PHE A 105 0.87 -10.37 6.03
C PHE A 105 -0.53 -10.60 5.51
N VAL A 106 -1.38 -9.58 5.53
CA VAL A 106 -2.71 -9.63 4.90
C VAL A 106 -2.61 -10.00 3.41
N ALA A 107 -1.60 -9.46 2.71
CA ALA A 107 -1.37 -9.79 1.31
C ALA A 107 -0.90 -11.24 1.13
N TYR A 108 0.01 -11.69 1.99
CA TYR A 108 0.54 -13.05 1.89
C TYR A 108 -0.54 -14.10 2.17
N GLU A 109 -1.39 -13.91 3.19
CA GLU A 109 -2.51 -14.81 3.46
C GLU A 109 -3.48 -14.92 2.28
N LEU A 110 -3.79 -13.78 1.64
CA LEU A 110 -4.63 -13.78 0.44
C LEU A 110 -3.96 -14.45 -0.75
N PHE A 111 -2.68 -14.21 -0.94
CA PHE A 111 -1.91 -14.76 -2.06
C PHE A 111 -1.73 -16.27 -1.94
N VAL A 112 -1.50 -16.75 -0.72
CA VAL A 112 -1.41 -18.18 -0.39
C VAL A 112 -2.79 -18.86 -0.41
N GLY A 113 -3.87 -18.09 -0.16
CA GLY A 113 -5.22 -18.62 -0.01
C GLY A 113 -5.44 -19.38 1.30
N ALA A 114 -4.60 -19.15 2.32
CA ALA A 114 -4.66 -19.79 3.62
C ALA A 114 -4.31 -18.81 4.74
N LYS A 115 -4.83 -19.07 5.95
CA LYS A 115 -4.39 -18.36 7.15
C LYS A 115 -2.97 -18.77 7.51
N LEU A 116 -2.14 -17.77 7.81
CA LEU A 116 -0.77 -17.98 8.26
C LEU A 116 -0.70 -17.90 9.79
N PRO A 117 -0.27 -18.99 10.49
CA PRO A 117 -0.25 -19.05 11.96
C PRO A 117 0.85 -18.15 12.53
N THR A 118 0.54 -16.89 12.78
CA THR A 118 1.52 -15.89 13.27
C THR A 118 1.66 -15.88 14.80
N GLY A 119 0.97 -16.79 15.50
CA GLY A 119 1.13 -17.04 16.94
C GLY A 119 0.26 -16.24 17.88
N ASN A 120 -0.75 -15.53 17.38
CA ASN A 120 -1.75 -14.83 18.20
C ASN A 120 -3.14 -15.51 18.09
N GLU A 121 -3.17 -16.83 17.95
CA GLU A 121 -4.34 -17.61 17.62
C GLU A 121 -5.36 -17.75 18.77
N GLU A 122 -5.05 -17.24 19.96
CA GLU A 122 -5.86 -17.49 21.16
C GLU A 122 -7.11 -16.59 21.32
N THR A 123 -7.36 -15.64 20.41
CA THR A 123 -8.58 -14.82 20.52
C THR A 123 -9.32 -14.70 19.19
N GLU A 124 -10.64 -14.92 19.21
CA GLU A 124 -11.53 -14.61 18.07
C GLU A 124 -11.45 -13.14 17.64
N ASP A 125 -10.89 -12.27 18.49
CA ASP A 125 -10.56 -10.86 18.24
C ASP A 125 -9.28 -10.63 17.44
N PHE A 126 -8.55 -11.68 17.08
CA PHE A 126 -7.25 -11.61 16.44
C PHE A 126 -7.28 -10.89 15.07
N ASP A 127 -8.26 -11.21 14.22
CA ASP A 127 -8.42 -10.57 12.92
C ASP A 127 -8.69 -9.05 13.08
N LEU A 128 -9.37 -8.64 14.14
CA LEU A 128 -9.62 -7.24 14.49
C LEU A 128 -8.38 -6.57 15.12
N ALA A 129 -7.59 -7.28 15.92
CA ALA A 129 -6.36 -6.75 16.52
C ALA A 129 -5.27 -6.52 15.47
N TRP A 130 -5.16 -7.38 14.47
CA TRP A 130 -4.27 -7.23 13.33
C TRP A 130 -4.66 -6.03 12.45
N CYS A 131 -5.94 -5.88 12.23
CA CYS A 131 -6.50 -4.77 11.47
C CYS A 131 -6.61 -3.46 12.26
N ARG A 132 -6.44 -3.47 13.57
CA ARG A 132 -6.46 -2.29 14.45
C ARG A 132 -5.10 -1.61 14.58
N GLY A 133 -4.13 -1.95 13.73
CA GLY A 133 -2.85 -1.26 13.73
C GLY A 133 -3.03 0.25 13.62
N SER A 134 -2.46 0.98 14.56
CA SER A 134 -2.40 2.44 14.55
C SER A 134 -1.36 2.98 13.57
N LYS A 135 -0.78 2.10 12.71
CA LYS A 135 0.39 2.39 11.92
C LYS A 135 0.41 1.61 10.60
N VAL A 136 0.88 2.26 9.55
CA VAL A 136 1.34 1.63 8.30
C VAL A 136 2.80 1.98 8.06
N SER A 137 3.59 1.00 7.60
CA SER A 137 4.99 1.20 7.22
C SER A 137 5.12 0.97 5.73
N LEU A 138 5.78 1.89 5.04
CA LEU A 138 6.01 1.89 3.61
C LEU A 138 7.52 1.87 3.34
N ALA A 139 7.97 1.16 2.33
CA ALA A 139 9.34 1.19 1.83
C ALA A 139 9.38 1.80 0.43
N THR A 140 10.40 2.61 0.17
CA THR A 140 10.61 3.21 -1.14
C THR A 140 11.22 2.20 -2.09
N LEU A 141 10.78 2.23 -3.34
CA LEU A 141 11.40 1.55 -4.47
C LEU A 141 12.34 2.50 -5.22
N LEU A 142 13.24 1.94 -6.01
CA LEU A 142 13.96 2.70 -7.04
C LEU A 142 12.95 3.08 -8.13
N GLY A 143 12.41 4.29 -8.03
CA GLY A 143 11.42 4.79 -8.98
C GLY A 143 11.90 5.99 -9.77
N ASN A 144 11.52 6.04 -11.04
CA ASN A 144 11.60 7.25 -11.86
C ASN A 144 10.33 8.07 -11.63
N THR A 145 10.16 8.61 -10.43
CA THR A 145 8.98 9.41 -10.11
C THR A 145 8.93 10.65 -11.02
N PRO A 146 7.90 10.82 -11.85
CA PRO A 146 7.77 12.02 -12.68
C PRO A 146 7.70 13.29 -11.80
N ALA A 147 8.32 14.38 -12.24
CA ALA A 147 8.41 15.65 -11.50
C ALA A 147 7.05 16.29 -11.11
N LYS A 148 5.94 15.71 -11.51
CA LYS A 148 4.57 16.17 -11.23
C LYS A 148 3.79 15.32 -10.22
N THR A 149 4.39 14.27 -9.68
CA THR A 149 3.71 13.39 -8.73
C THR A 149 3.59 14.05 -7.37
N LYS A 150 2.44 13.94 -6.72
CA LYS A 150 2.28 14.39 -5.34
C LYS A 150 3.20 13.61 -4.43
N THR A 151 3.72 14.30 -3.43
CA THR A 151 4.56 13.69 -2.39
C THR A 151 3.73 12.76 -1.51
N LEU A 152 4.34 11.73 -0.90
CA LEU A 152 3.67 10.91 0.11
C LEU A 152 3.02 11.79 1.19
N PHE A 153 3.75 12.77 1.72
CA PHE A 153 3.22 13.67 2.74
C PHE A 153 2.07 14.54 2.18
N GLY A 154 2.16 14.98 0.92
CA GLY A 154 1.07 15.67 0.23
C GLY A 154 -0.17 14.81 0.07
N VAL A 155 0.00 13.51 -0.22
CA VAL A 155 -1.10 12.53 -0.24
C VAL A 155 -1.74 12.40 1.14
N LEU A 156 -0.95 12.21 2.19
CA LEU A 156 -1.46 12.12 3.57
C LEU A 156 -2.24 13.37 3.97
N LYS A 157 -1.71 14.56 3.68
CA LYS A 157 -2.37 15.86 3.90
C LYS A 157 -3.69 16.00 3.14
N SER A 158 -3.80 15.41 1.96
CA SER A 158 -5.05 15.43 1.16
C SER A 158 -6.15 14.55 1.73
N ILE A 159 -5.79 13.53 2.53
CA ILE A 159 -6.72 12.64 3.24
C ILE A 159 -7.12 13.29 4.57
N ASP A 160 -6.12 13.76 5.32
CA ASP A 160 -6.31 14.39 6.62
C ASP A 160 -5.28 15.50 6.81
N SER A 161 -5.75 16.74 6.81
CA SER A 161 -4.90 17.93 6.95
C SER A 161 -4.19 18.02 8.31
N SER A 162 -4.57 17.20 9.29
CA SER A 162 -3.96 17.16 10.60
C SER A 162 -2.58 16.49 10.64
N TYR A 163 -2.20 15.67 9.63
CA TYR A 163 -0.89 15.04 9.59
C TYR A 163 0.25 16.04 9.79
N ARG A 164 1.19 15.67 10.67
CA ARG A 164 2.44 16.42 10.96
C ARG A 164 3.60 15.44 10.98
N ILE A 165 4.78 15.89 10.56
CA ILE A 165 6.02 15.14 10.74
C ILE A 165 6.36 15.14 12.23
N SER A 166 6.66 13.96 12.78
CA SER A 166 7.05 13.81 14.19
C SER A 166 8.42 14.50 14.43
N PRO A 167 8.53 15.45 15.37
CA PRO A 167 9.81 16.09 15.66
C PRO A 167 10.87 15.11 16.21
N ARG A 168 10.43 14.02 16.85
CA ARG A 168 11.31 13.00 17.43
C ARG A 168 11.72 11.93 16.43
N LYS A 169 10.89 11.71 15.41
CA LYS A 169 11.07 10.68 14.40
C LYS A 169 10.76 11.28 13.02
N PRO A 170 11.73 11.91 12.35
CA PRO A 170 11.49 12.61 11.08
C PRO A 170 11.02 11.67 9.95
N TYR A 171 11.16 10.36 10.12
CA TYR A 171 10.64 9.33 9.22
C TYR A 171 9.18 8.93 9.49
N GLN A 172 8.49 9.64 10.37
CA GLN A 172 7.13 9.33 10.79
C GLN A 172 6.22 10.54 10.66
N ALA A 173 5.11 10.37 9.97
CA ALA A 173 3.99 11.31 9.94
C ALA A 173 2.90 10.83 10.89
N VAL A 174 2.34 11.75 11.69
CA VAL A 174 1.33 11.45 12.70
C VAL A 174 0.14 12.38 12.51
N SER A 175 -1.09 11.82 12.51
CA SER A 175 -2.33 12.58 12.49
C SER A 175 -2.77 13.02 13.90
N SER A 176 -3.78 13.88 14.00
CA SER A 176 -4.27 14.39 15.30
C SER A 176 -4.88 13.29 16.18
N ASP A 177 -5.39 12.21 15.59
CA ASP A 177 -5.91 11.02 16.29
C ASP A 177 -4.82 9.97 16.60
N GLY A 178 -3.55 10.29 16.32
CA GLY A 178 -2.41 9.43 16.65
C GLY A 178 -2.12 8.33 15.61
N TYR A 179 -2.76 8.36 14.42
CA TYR A 179 -2.43 7.39 13.37
C TYR A 179 -1.07 7.72 12.76
N GLU A 180 -0.18 6.73 12.74
CA GLU A 180 1.20 6.86 12.30
C GLU A 180 1.41 6.27 10.90
N VAL A 181 2.18 6.98 10.06
CA VAL A 181 2.70 6.49 8.79
C VAL A 181 4.21 6.63 8.81
N GLU A 182 4.94 5.52 8.68
CA GLU A 182 6.39 5.52 8.59
C GLU A 182 6.82 5.31 7.14
N LEU A 183 7.85 6.03 6.74
CA LEU A 183 8.50 5.87 5.46
C LEU A 183 9.95 5.44 5.68
N LEU A 184 10.29 4.29 5.10
CA LEU A 184 11.61 3.67 5.18
C LEU A 184 12.21 3.61 3.78
N ALA A 185 13.52 3.77 3.67
CA ALA A 185 14.24 3.68 2.40
C ALA A 185 15.44 2.76 2.51
N ALA A 186 15.77 2.08 1.42
CA ALA A 186 17.04 1.41 1.28
C ALA A 186 18.15 2.42 0.94
N PRO A 187 19.41 2.19 1.34
CA PRO A 187 20.53 3.05 0.96
C PRO A 187 20.73 3.19 -0.57
N SER A 188 20.43 2.16 -1.35
CA SER A 188 20.49 2.22 -2.83
C SER A 188 19.45 3.18 -3.42
N THR A 189 18.37 3.45 -2.70
CA THR A 189 17.37 4.46 -3.09
C THR A 189 17.74 5.87 -2.59
N HIS A 190 18.89 6.01 -1.92
CA HIS A 190 19.42 7.25 -1.37
C HIS A 190 20.70 7.70 -2.12
N PRO A 191 20.86 8.98 -2.46
CA PRO A 191 19.93 10.04 -2.13
C PRO A 191 18.82 10.12 -3.17
N LEU A 192 17.61 9.82 -2.77
CA LEU A 192 16.49 10.39 -3.50
C LEU A 192 16.77 11.90 -3.61
N PRO A 193 16.51 12.55 -4.76
CA PRO A 193 16.64 13.98 -4.83
C PRO A 193 15.95 14.54 -3.59
N LYS A 194 16.50 15.62 -3.00
CA LYS A 194 15.88 16.36 -1.89
C LYS A 194 14.53 16.88 -2.37
N ASN A 195 13.66 15.96 -2.59
CA ASN A 195 12.31 16.17 -3.04
C ASN A 195 11.47 15.95 -1.80
N GLU A 196 10.74 16.95 -1.40
CA GLU A 196 9.71 16.87 -0.34
C GLU A 196 8.76 15.67 -0.52
N ALA A 197 8.89 14.96 -1.67
CA ALA A 197 8.10 13.80 -2.05
C ALA A 197 8.13 12.67 -1.01
N PHE A 198 9.27 12.43 -0.37
CA PHE A 198 9.52 11.27 0.46
C PHE A 198 9.99 11.62 1.89
N ASP A 199 9.75 12.86 2.34
CA ASP A 199 9.77 13.16 3.76
C ASP A 199 8.41 12.81 4.38
N PRO A 200 8.41 12.21 5.54
CA PRO A 200 9.50 11.70 6.38
C PRO A 200 10.08 10.37 5.88
N MET A 201 11.39 10.14 6.09
CA MET A 201 12.08 8.94 5.60
C MET A 201 13.22 8.51 6.53
N ALA A 202 13.43 7.21 6.67
CA ALA A 202 14.62 6.63 7.31
C ALA A 202 15.34 5.71 6.32
N SER A 203 16.66 5.88 6.20
CA SER A 203 17.52 4.99 5.41
C SER A 203 18.06 3.87 6.28
N LEU A 204 17.74 2.63 5.93
CA LEU A 204 18.11 1.43 6.66
C LEU A 204 18.64 0.38 5.69
N ILE A 205 19.83 -0.17 5.95
CA ILE A 205 20.49 -1.12 5.05
C ILE A 205 19.64 -2.39 4.82
N GLU A 206 18.94 -2.83 5.83
CA GLU A 206 18.05 -3.99 5.77
C GLU A 206 16.86 -3.82 4.83
N GLN A 207 16.54 -2.59 4.43
CA GLN A 207 15.47 -2.33 3.46
C GLN A 207 15.88 -2.75 2.03
N GLU A 208 17.18 -2.89 1.74
CA GLU A 208 17.67 -3.40 0.45
C GLU A 208 17.10 -4.79 0.13
N TRP A 209 16.96 -5.63 1.15
CA TRP A 209 16.46 -6.98 0.96
C TRP A 209 14.99 -7.01 0.60
N LEU A 210 14.20 -6.05 1.11
CA LEU A 210 12.77 -5.94 0.83
C LEU A 210 12.46 -5.43 -0.60
N LEU A 211 13.48 -4.93 -1.30
CA LEU A 211 13.36 -4.50 -2.70
C LEU A 211 13.69 -5.62 -3.69
N LYS A 212 14.20 -6.75 -3.20
CA LYS A 212 14.60 -7.90 -4.04
C LYS A 212 13.43 -8.85 -4.32
N GLY A 213 13.60 -9.63 -5.38
CA GLY A 213 12.63 -10.65 -5.79
C GLY A 213 11.37 -10.07 -6.43
N THR A 214 10.28 -10.83 -6.38
CA THR A 214 9.01 -10.49 -7.01
C THR A 214 7.98 -10.06 -5.98
N ALA A 215 7.55 -8.80 -6.04
CA ALA A 215 6.53 -8.27 -5.15
C ALA A 215 5.17 -8.96 -5.34
N VAL A 216 4.43 -9.12 -4.24
CA VAL A 216 3.07 -9.64 -4.26
C VAL A 216 2.08 -8.48 -4.33
N ASN A 217 1.15 -8.55 -5.30
CA ASN A 217 0.10 -7.55 -5.50
C ASN A 217 -1.27 -8.23 -5.35
N VAL A 218 -2.08 -7.74 -4.43
CA VAL A 218 -3.44 -8.26 -4.17
C VAL A 218 -4.42 -7.10 -3.97
N VAL A 219 -5.70 -7.41 -4.10
CA VAL A 219 -6.79 -6.49 -3.73
C VAL A 219 -7.43 -6.99 -2.45
N VAL A 220 -7.45 -6.15 -1.43
CA VAL A 220 -7.95 -6.46 -0.08
C VAL A 220 -9.25 -5.72 0.18
N ALA A 221 -10.24 -6.37 0.79
CA ALA A 221 -11.43 -5.68 1.27
C ALA A 221 -11.20 -5.07 2.66
N THR A 222 -11.92 -3.99 2.94
CA THR A 222 -12.02 -3.44 4.30
C THR A 222 -13.22 -4.03 5.04
N ILE A 223 -13.25 -3.82 6.36
CA ILE A 223 -14.39 -4.21 7.20
C ILE A 223 -15.70 -3.59 6.70
N ARG A 224 -15.66 -2.36 6.16
CA ARG A 224 -16.83 -1.66 5.60
C ARG A 224 -17.13 -1.98 4.13
N GLY A 225 -16.43 -2.95 3.55
CA GLY A 225 -16.72 -3.41 2.20
C GLY A 225 -16.15 -2.54 1.08
N ARG A 226 -15.10 -1.77 1.36
CA ARG A 226 -14.32 -1.08 0.32
C ARG A 226 -13.15 -1.96 -0.09
N ALA A 227 -12.64 -1.77 -1.30
CA ALA A 227 -11.46 -2.45 -1.79
C ALA A 227 -10.25 -1.51 -1.81
N ALA A 228 -9.06 -2.06 -1.57
CA ALA A 228 -7.79 -1.35 -1.71
C ALA A 228 -6.72 -2.27 -2.31
N PRO A 229 -5.85 -1.78 -3.19
CA PRO A 229 -4.66 -2.51 -3.59
C PRO A 229 -3.69 -2.60 -2.43
N LEU A 230 -2.95 -3.70 -2.37
CA LEU A 230 -1.90 -3.94 -1.38
C LEU A 230 -0.72 -4.59 -2.08
N VAL A 231 0.37 -3.85 -2.19
CA VAL A 231 1.61 -4.30 -2.82
C VAL A 231 2.68 -4.44 -1.75
N VAL A 232 3.25 -5.63 -1.64
CA VAL A 232 4.17 -6.01 -0.56
C VAL A 232 5.42 -6.70 -1.14
N PRO A 233 6.54 -6.76 -0.39
CA PRO A 233 7.76 -7.45 -0.83
C PRO A 233 7.55 -8.90 -1.22
N ASP A 234 8.53 -9.47 -1.89
CA ASP A 234 8.65 -10.92 -2.08
C ASP A 234 8.60 -11.63 -0.71
N PRO A 235 7.74 -12.66 -0.54
CA PRO A 235 7.56 -13.34 0.74
C PRO A 235 8.83 -14.00 1.28
N ARG A 236 9.73 -14.47 0.42
CA ARG A 236 10.99 -15.12 0.80
C ARG A 236 11.96 -14.11 1.42
N TRP A 237 12.11 -12.94 0.78
CA TRP A 237 12.93 -11.85 1.28
C TRP A 237 12.35 -11.23 2.55
N MET A 238 11.03 -11.08 2.60
CA MET A 238 10.34 -10.63 3.80
C MET A 238 10.51 -11.61 4.97
N ALA A 239 10.48 -12.92 4.70
CA ALA A 239 10.72 -13.95 5.70
C ALA A 239 12.11 -13.83 6.33
N LEU A 240 13.13 -13.76 5.50
CA LEU A 240 14.52 -13.65 5.97
C LEU A 240 14.80 -12.32 6.67
N HIS A 241 14.21 -11.22 6.18
CA HIS A 241 14.25 -9.94 6.88
C HIS A 241 13.64 -10.02 8.29
N LYS A 242 12.54 -10.77 8.45
CA LYS A 242 11.91 -11.00 9.75
C LYS A 242 12.79 -11.83 10.68
N LEU A 243 13.40 -12.90 10.19
CA LEU A 243 14.34 -13.71 10.95
C LEU A 243 15.55 -12.90 11.39
N TRP A 244 16.11 -12.09 10.49
CA TRP A 244 17.21 -11.20 10.80
C TRP A 244 16.85 -10.15 11.88
N LEU A 245 15.65 -9.56 11.82
CA LEU A 245 15.17 -8.66 12.87
C LEU A 245 15.05 -9.39 14.23
N ALA A 246 14.58 -10.64 14.22
CA ALA A 246 14.47 -11.45 15.44
C ALA A 246 15.83 -11.77 16.08
N ASP A 247 16.89 -11.83 15.27
CA ASP A 247 18.24 -12.17 15.74
C ASP A 247 19.00 -10.96 16.33
N LYS A 248 18.54 -9.73 16.06
CA LYS A 248 19.18 -8.51 16.57
C LYS A 248 19.15 -8.43 18.12
N PRO A 249 20.30 -8.19 18.78
CA PRO A 249 20.37 -8.08 20.23
C PRO A 249 19.45 -7.01 20.82
N GLU A 250 19.38 -5.84 20.16
CA GLU A 250 18.61 -4.67 20.59
C GLU A 250 17.11 -4.78 20.33
N ARG A 251 16.66 -5.83 19.62
CA ARG A 251 15.23 -6.05 19.35
C ARG A 251 14.52 -6.43 20.64
N ARG A 252 13.38 -5.82 20.93
CA ARG A 252 12.55 -6.15 22.10
C ARG A 252 12.13 -7.62 22.07
N PHE A 253 12.16 -8.29 23.23
CA PHE A 253 11.88 -9.72 23.35
C PHE A 253 10.51 -10.13 22.76
N ASP A 254 9.45 -9.37 23.09
CA ASP A 254 8.09 -9.59 22.55
C ASP A 254 8.03 -9.52 21.00
N LYS A 255 8.88 -8.68 20.41
CA LYS A 255 8.98 -8.55 18.95
C LYS A 255 9.87 -9.63 18.34
N LYS A 256 10.90 -10.11 19.04
CA LYS A 256 11.79 -11.19 18.55
C LYS A 256 10.99 -12.46 18.23
N ASP A 257 10.18 -12.90 19.19
CA ASP A 257 9.39 -14.13 19.03
C ASP A 257 8.35 -14.00 17.92
N LYS A 258 7.73 -12.82 17.82
CA LYS A 258 6.79 -12.53 16.73
C LYS A 258 7.49 -12.54 15.37
N ASP A 259 8.63 -11.82 15.24
CA ASP A 259 9.36 -11.73 13.97
C ASP A 259 9.88 -13.11 13.55
N ARG A 260 10.39 -13.93 14.48
CA ARG A 260 10.84 -15.31 14.20
C ARG A 260 9.69 -16.19 13.68
N ARG A 261 8.54 -16.18 14.36
CA ARG A 261 7.37 -16.92 13.90
C ARG A 261 6.92 -16.47 12.53
N GLN A 262 6.83 -15.17 12.30
CA GLN A 262 6.45 -14.60 11.02
C GLN A 262 7.40 -15.00 9.90
N GLY A 263 8.71 -14.98 10.16
CA GLY A 263 9.73 -15.42 9.20
C GLY A 263 9.58 -16.90 8.82
N ASN A 264 9.50 -17.77 9.81
CA ASN A 264 9.35 -19.22 9.58
C ASN A 264 8.06 -19.54 8.81
N VAL A 265 6.94 -18.95 9.22
CA VAL A 265 5.64 -19.15 8.55
C VAL A 265 5.67 -18.73 7.08
N LEU A 266 6.37 -17.66 6.73
CA LEU A 266 6.50 -17.24 5.33
C LEU A 266 7.41 -18.17 4.52
N LEU A 267 8.49 -18.71 5.09
CA LEU A 267 9.30 -19.74 4.44
C LEU A 267 8.51 -21.03 4.24
N ASP A 268 7.73 -21.46 5.24
CA ASP A 268 6.82 -22.58 5.11
C ASP A 268 5.76 -22.33 4.03
N ALA A 269 5.20 -21.12 3.97
CA ALA A 269 4.27 -20.76 2.92
C ALA A 269 4.91 -20.80 1.52
N ALA A 270 6.15 -20.32 1.39
CA ALA A 270 6.90 -20.40 0.14
C ALA A 270 7.13 -21.88 -0.26
N ARG A 271 7.51 -22.72 0.70
CA ARG A 271 7.73 -24.16 0.50
C ARG A 271 6.49 -24.91 0.03
N TYR A 272 5.34 -24.66 0.66
CA TYR A 272 4.16 -25.52 0.44
C TYR A 272 3.18 -24.94 -0.58
N PHE A 273 3.12 -23.62 -0.75
CA PHE A 273 2.08 -22.97 -1.54
C PHE A 273 2.60 -22.12 -2.69
N LEU A 274 3.86 -21.66 -2.64
CA LEU A 274 4.36 -20.68 -3.59
C LEU A 274 5.51 -21.20 -4.47
N GLN A 275 5.70 -22.50 -4.58
CA GLN A 275 6.79 -23.12 -5.36
C GLN A 275 6.83 -22.64 -6.82
N ALA A 276 5.67 -22.43 -7.44
CA ALA A 276 5.59 -21.99 -8.83
C ALA A 276 5.94 -20.50 -9.04
N SER A 277 5.69 -19.64 -8.04
CA SER A 277 5.87 -18.19 -8.15
C SER A 277 7.09 -17.67 -7.38
N HIS A 278 7.41 -18.28 -6.24
CA HIS A 278 8.48 -17.89 -5.33
C HIS A 278 9.23 -19.14 -4.82
N PRO A 279 9.91 -19.88 -5.71
CA PRO A 279 10.59 -21.12 -5.33
C PRO A 279 11.76 -20.84 -4.39
N LEU A 280 11.96 -21.74 -3.42
CA LEU A 280 13.13 -21.77 -2.52
C LEU A 280 14.22 -22.68 -3.13
N ASN A 281 14.61 -22.42 -4.37
CA ASN A 281 15.57 -23.21 -5.14
C ASN A 281 17.02 -22.72 -4.97
N ILE A 282 17.96 -23.38 -5.61
CA ILE A 282 19.39 -23.03 -5.59
C ILE A 282 19.63 -21.60 -6.08
N ASP A 283 18.91 -21.14 -7.12
CA ASP A 283 19.07 -19.76 -7.62
C ASP A 283 18.75 -18.74 -6.53
N PHE A 284 17.65 -18.93 -5.79
CA PHE A 284 17.31 -18.08 -4.66
C PHE A 284 18.42 -18.09 -3.60
N VAL A 285 18.98 -19.28 -3.27
CA VAL A 285 20.05 -19.41 -2.27
C VAL A 285 21.32 -18.67 -2.71
N LEU A 286 21.65 -18.68 -3.99
CA LEU A 286 22.82 -17.98 -4.53
C LEU A 286 22.67 -16.45 -4.46
N GLU A 287 21.46 -15.93 -4.48
CA GLU A 287 21.19 -14.49 -4.34
C GLU A 287 21.29 -13.99 -2.88
N LEU A 288 21.29 -14.90 -1.90
CA LEU A 288 21.28 -14.52 -0.48
C LEU A 288 22.63 -13.93 -0.05
N PRO A 289 22.64 -12.74 0.57
CA PRO A 289 23.80 -12.23 1.26
C PRO A 289 24.14 -13.10 2.48
N GLU A 290 25.39 -13.02 2.93
CA GLU A 290 25.90 -13.85 4.04
C GLU A 290 25.05 -13.69 5.31
N GLU A 291 24.61 -12.46 5.59
CA GLU A 291 23.79 -12.11 6.74
C GLU A 291 22.42 -12.82 6.77
N LEU A 292 21.91 -13.23 5.63
CA LEU A 292 20.63 -13.95 5.53
C LEU A 292 20.80 -15.43 5.29
N ARG A 293 21.94 -15.86 4.72
CA ARG A 293 22.17 -17.26 4.36
C ARG A 293 22.13 -18.18 5.57
N HIS A 294 22.80 -17.83 6.66
CA HIS A 294 22.81 -18.65 7.88
C HIS A 294 21.42 -18.82 8.51
N LEU A 295 20.54 -17.79 8.35
CA LEU A 295 19.15 -17.87 8.83
C LEU A 295 18.31 -18.82 7.97
N PHE A 296 18.52 -18.78 6.65
CA PHE A 296 17.89 -19.73 5.73
C PHE A 296 18.37 -21.17 5.98
N ASP A 297 19.67 -21.37 6.13
CA ASP A 297 20.26 -22.69 6.43
C ASP A 297 19.75 -23.24 7.76
N GLY A 298 19.60 -22.40 8.79
CA GLY A 298 18.99 -22.76 10.06
C GLY A 298 17.55 -23.26 9.89
N TRP A 299 16.71 -22.52 9.15
CA TRP A 299 15.35 -22.94 8.85
C TRP A 299 15.32 -24.24 8.03
N CYS A 300 16.23 -24.42 7.07
CA CYS A 300 16.36 -25.65 6.30
C CYS A 300 16.66 -26.85 7.22
N ALA A 301 17.60 -26.68 8.16
CA ALA A 301 17.95 -27.74 9.11
C ALA A 301 16.76 -28.11 10.03
N ASP A 302 16.05 -27.10 10.55
CA ASP A 302 14.90 -27.29 11.44
C ASP A 302 13.69 -27.92 10.73
N SER A 303 13.45 -27.53 9.48
CA SER A 303 12.30 -27.99 8.68
C SER A 303 12.56 -29.26 7.85
N GLY A 304 13.81 -29.71 7.76
CA GLY A 304 14.23 -30.79 6.87
C GLY A 304 14.08 -30.45 5.38
N PHE A 305 14.09 -29.16 5.03
CA PHE A 305 13.99 -28.70 3.64
C PHE A 305 15.36 -28.72 2.96
N VAL A 306 15.39 -29.18 1.71
CA VAL A 306 16.59 -29.14 0.85
C VAL A 306 16.23 -28.39 -0.43
N PRO A 307 16.93 -27.28 -0.76
CA PRO A 307 16.71 -26.55 -2.00
C PRO A 307 16.97 -27.45 -3.22
N GLU A 308 16.03 -27.44 -4.16
CA GLU A 308 16.14 -28.17 -5.43
C GLU A 308 16.79 -27.30 -6.52
N SER A 309 17.43 -27.95 -7.48
CA SER A 309 18.07 -27.30 -8.64
C SER A 309 17.06 -26.80 -9.67
#